data_fa66b20340afeaf0fc548a7e007886db
#
_entry.id   fa66b20340afeaf0fc548a7e007886db
#
_cell.length_a   1.000
_cell.length_b   1.000
_cell.length_c   1.000
_cell.angle_alpha   90.00
_cell.angle_beta   90.00
_cell.angle_gamma   90.00
#
_symmetry.space_group_name_H-M   'P 1'
#
loop_
_entity.id
_entity.type
_entity.pdbx_description
1 polymer ?
#
loop_
_entity_poly.entity_id
_entity_poly.type
_entity_poly.pdbx_seq_one_letter_code
_entity_poly.pdbx_strand_id
1 'polypeptide(L)'
;MRSHRVCFLLLACCLGLTGLIPGSVLWGADEALSSARARFDLEALSKTPEVFEAPELQADGVKAFFYAGPTYRGKPTRVFAYAGFPPRKDGESGKKVPAMVLIHGGGGSAFDRWVKVWNSRGYAAIAMDLCGCVPVGTYGNWKRHEQGGPMGWDASFGQLGDPVEDQWTFQATSAVMLAHSLLRSYPEVDADRIGVTGISWGGYLTCVVAGVDSRFKLAAPVYGCGFLGENSAWLPAFEKMGPDQSGLWLRQWDPSVYLPQAKMPLLWVNGTNDFAYPMDSWQKSYRLP
;
A
#
# COMPACT_ATOMS: atom_id res chain seq x y z
N MET A 1 -14.14 20.76 80.88
CA MET A 1 -13.27 21.90 81.27
C MET A 1 -12.10 21.95 80.29
N ARG A 2 -11.99 23.05 79.61
CA ARG A 2 -10.86 23.60 78.78
C ARG A 2 -10.13 22.63 77.80
N SER A 3 -10.49 22.85 76.54
CA SER A 3 -9.84 22.45 75.31
C SER A 3 -8.49 23.19 75.12
N HIS A 4 -7.50 22.49 74.60
CA HIS A 4 -6.39 23.13 73.85
C HIS A 4 -6.33 22.55 72.47
N ARG A 5 -6.66 23.42 71.47
CA ARG A 5 -6.42 23.19 70.07
C ARG A 5 -4.97 23.51 69.76
N VAL A 6 -4.25 22.56 69.18
CA VAL A 6 -2.94 22.81 68.56
C VAL A 6 -3.14 22.78 67.05
N CYS A 7 -2.87 23.90 66.41
CA CYS A 7 -2.95 24.08 65.00
C CYS A 7 -1.56 23.74 64.40
N PHE A 8 -1.47 22.68 63.60
CA PHE A 8 -0.31 22.39 62.76
C PHE A 8 -0.50 22.97 61.39
N LEU A 9 0.29 23.99 61.04
CA LEU A 9 0.44 24.49 59.68
C LEU A 9 1.36 23.49 58.92
N LEU A 10 0.81 22.78 57.92
CA LEU A 10 1.59 22.08 56.94
C LEU A 10 1.78 22.95 55.71
N LEU A 11 3.03 23.43 55.55
CA LEU A 11 3.47 24.09 54.32
C LEU A 11 3.68 23.04 53.23
N ALA A 12 2.77 22.98 52.27
CA ALA A 12 2.94 22.14 51.08
C ALA A 12 3.82 22.92 50.06
N CYS A 13 5.07 22.51 49.92
CA CYS A 13 5.91 22.88 48.78
C CYS A 13 5.43 22.15 47.53
N CYS A 14 4.68 22.83 46.68
CA CYS A 14 4.44 22.35 45.31
C CYS A 14 5.72 22.58 44.48
N LEU A 15 6.58 21.58 44.40
CA LEU A 15 7.57 21.47 43.34
C LEU A 15 6.86 21.03 42.05
N GLY A 16 6.63 22.00 41.15
CA GLY A 16 6.16 21.73 39.80
C GLY A 16 7.23 20.99 39.02
N LEU A 17 7.06 19.67 38.87
CA LEU A 17 7.75 18.91 37.82
C LEU A 17 7.03 19.21 36.51
N THR A 18 7.49 20.23 35.78
CA THR A 18 7.22 20.33 34.34
C THR A 18 8.05 19.23 33.68
N GLY A 19 7.39 18.10 33.41
CA GLY A 19 7.97 17.04 32.60
C GLY A 19 8.21 17.60 31.20
N LEU A 20 9.44 17.91 30.89
CA LEU A 20 9.93 18.09 29.54
C LEU A 20 9.75 16.75 28.82
N ILE A 21 8.74 16.64 27.98
CA ILE A 21 8.65 15.56 26.99
C ILE A 21 9.84 15.81 26.05
N PRO A 22 10.76 14.85 25.91
CA PRO A 22 11.92 15.08 25.06
C PRO A 22 11.44 15.21 23.62
N GLY A 23 11.65 16.40 23.02
CA GLY A 23 11.33 16.69 21.62
C GLY A 23 12.10 15.84 20.59
N SER A 24 12.99 14.96 21.05
CA SER A 24 13.78 14.07 20.20
C SER A 24 12.99 12.91 19.56
N VAL A 25 11.84 12.52 20.12
CA VAL A 25 11.03 11.43 19.56
C VAL A 25 10.20 11.90 18.35
N LEU A 26 9.76 13.15 18.34
CA LEU A 26 9.00 13.73 17.22
C LEU A 26 9.89 14.04 16.01
N TRP A 27 11.12 14.51 16.24
CA TRP A 27 12.07 14.79 15.15
C TRP A 27 12.49 13.52 14.40
N GLY A 28 12.73 12.43 15.11
CA GLY A 28 13.08 11.15 14.46
C GLY A 28 11.96 10.54 13.61
N ALA A 29 10.68 10.77 13.97
CA ALA A 29 9.54 10.29 13.21
C ALA A 29 9.36 11.08 11.90
N ASP A 30 9.44 12.40 11.94
CA ASP A 30 9.30 13.25 10.75
C ASP A 30 10.45 13.02 9.74
N GLU A 31 11.67 12.80 10.22
CA GLU A 31 12.83 12.49 9.38
C GLU A 31 12.70 11.09 8.73
N ALA A 32 12.24 10.08 9.47
CA ALA A 32 11.96 8.75 8.95
C ALA A 32 10.84 8.78 7.90
N LEU A 33 9.77 9.54 8.15
CA LEU A 33 8.64 9.74 7.24
C LEU A 33 9.06 10.45 5.94
N SER A 34 9.85 11.52 6.07
CA SER A 34 10.40 12.25 4.92
C SER A 34 11.31 11.36 4.08
N SER A 35 12.17 10.57 4.72
CA SER A 35 13.08 9.65 4.03
C SER A 35 12.35 8.49 3.34
N ALA A 36 11.28 7.96 3.94
CA ALA A 36 10.51 6.85 3.36
C ALA A 36 9.83 7.26 2.04
N ARG A 37 9.20 8.44 2.01
CA ARG A 37 8.56 8.99 0.81
C ARG A 37 9.57 9.43 -0.24
N ALA A 38 10.73 9.97 0.17
CA ALA A 38 11.78 10.45 -0.73
C ALA A 38 12.42 9.35 -1.57
N ARG A 39 12.18 8.06 -1.23
CA ARG A 39 12.63 6.92 -2.05
C ARG A 39 11.93 6.84 -3.40
N PHE A 40 10.72 7.41 -3.52
CA PHE A 40 9.92 7.34 -4.73
C PHE A 40 10.03 8.63 -5.55
N ASP A 41 10.47 8.52 -6.80
CA ASP A 41 10.43 9.63 -7.74
C ASP A 41 8.97 9.87 -8.19
N LEU A 42 8.27 10.71 -7.40
CA LEU A 42 6.86 11.01 -7.63
C LEU A 42 6.62 11.70 -8.97
N GLU A 43 7.59 12.46 -9.47
CA GLU A 43 7.47 13.11 -10.79
C GLU A 43 7.51 12.07 -11.90
N ALA A 44 8.50 11.19 -11.90
CA ALA A 44 8.60 10.11 -12.89
C ALA A 44 7.38 9.17 -12.82
N LEU A 45 6.96 8.77 -11.60
CA LEU A 45 5.81 7.89 -11.38
C LEU A 45 4.45 8.55 -11.69
N SER A 46 4.39 9.87 -11.85
CA SER A 46 3.19 10.57 -12.30
C SER A 46 2.99 10.60 -13.82
N LYS A 47 4.02 10.25 -14.58
CA LYS A 47 3.96 10.16 -16.05
C LYS A 47 3.22 8.90 -16.47
N THR A 48 2.46 8.98 -17.56
CA THR A 48 1.79 7.82 -18.14
C THR A 48 2.84 6.84 -18.67
N PRO A 49 2.85 5.57 -18.19
CA PRO A 49 3.80 4.58 -18.67
C PRO A 49 3.49 4.15 -20.11
N GLU A 50 4.52 3.71 -20.82
CA GLU A 50 4.36 3.05 -22.11
C GLU A 50 3.56 1.75 -21.94
N VAL A 51 2.70 1.43 -22.92
CA VAL A 51 1.84 0.24 -22.92
C VAL A 51 2.24 -0.67 -24.07
N PHE A 52 2.29 -1.98 -23.78
CA PHE A 52 2.63 -3.04 -24.72
C PHE A 52 1.48 -4.04 -24.81
N GLU A 53 1.17 -4.51 -26.00
CA GLU A 53 0.09 -5.49 -26.22
C GLU A 53 0.42 -6.86 -25.62
N ALA A 54 -0.63 -7.56 -25.18
CA ALA A 54 -0.57 -8.95 -24.69
C ALA A 54 -1.71 -9.76 -25.33
N PRO A 55 -1.67 -9.99 -26.66
CA PRO A 55 -2.78 -10.60 -27.38
C PRO A 55 -3.11 -12.03 -26.93
N GLU A 56 -2.08 -12.77 -26.48
CA GLU A 56 -2.19 -14.16 -26.00
C GLU A 56 -2.83 -14.28 -24.60
N LEU A 57 -2.99 -13.16 -23.88
CA LEU A 57 -3.48 -13.12 -22.51
C LEU A 57 -4.85 -12.43 -22.39
N GLN A 58 -5.53 -12.18 -23.52
CA GLN A 58 -6.83 -11.52 -23.51
C GLN A 58 -7.88 -12.34 -22.76
N ALA A 59 -8.79 -11.65 -22.07
CA ALA A 59 -9.92 -12.22 -21.38
C ALA A 59 -11.20 -11.44 -21.72
N ASP A 60 -12.32 -12.13 -21.77
CA ASP A 60 -13.60 -11.53 -22.16
C ASP A 60 -13.95 -10.31 -21.29
N GLY A 61 -14.34 -9.20 -21.94
CA GLY A 61 -14.81 -7.99 -21.28
C GLY A 61 -13.73 -7.15 -20.57
N VAL A 62 -12.45 -7.47 -20.74
CA VAL A 62 -11.31 -6.70 -20.26
C VAL A 62 -10.18 -6.70 -21.29
N LYS A 63 -9.33 -5.68 -21.24
CA LYS A 63 -8.13 -5.59 -22.07
C LYS A 63 -6.92 -6.08 -21.27
N ALA A 64 -6.16 -7.04 -21.81
CA ALA A 64 -4.87 -7.46 -21.28
C ALA A 64 -3.75 -6.71 -21.99
N PHE A 65 -2.77 -6.27 -21.21
CA PHE A 65 -1.58 -5.58 -21.71
C PHE A 65 -0.47 -5.60 -20.66
N PHE A 66 0.71 -5.18 -21.08
CA PHE A 66 1.78 -4.79 -20.17
C PHE A 66 1.92 -3.27 -20.15
N TYR A 67 2.38 -2.71 -19.03
CA TYR A 67 2.88 -1.34 -18.99
C TYR A 67 4.31 -1.32 -18.45
N ALA A 68 5.07 -0.29 -18.85
CA ALA A 68 6.43 -0.11 -18.38
C ALA A 68 6.44 0.04 -16.85
N GLY A 69 7.13 -0.86 -16.17
CA GLY A 69 7.34 -0.83 -14.73
C GLY A 69 8.62 -0.08 -14.34
N PRO A 70 8.92 0.02 -13.05
CA PRO A 70 10.20 0.55 -12.59
C PRO A 70 11.35 -0.36 -13.03
N THR A 71 12.52 0.21 -13.27
CA THR A 71 13.74 -0.56 -13.57
C THR A 71 14.07 -1.51 -12.42
N TYR A 72 14.44 -2.75 -12.73
CA TYR A 72 14.83 -3.76 -11.76
C TYR A 72 16.22 -4.31 -12.12
N ARG A 73 17.17 -4.19 -11.20
CA ARG A 73 18.58 -4.59 -11.41
C ARG A 73 19.16 -4.03 -12.71
N GLY A 74 18.90 -2.73 -12.95
CA GLY A 74 19.37 -2.02 -14.12
C GLY A 74 18.67 -2.38 -15.44
N LYS A 75 17.60 -3.20 -15.42
CA LYS A 75 16.87 -3.63 -16.63
C LYS A 75 15.44 -3.07 -16.63
N PRO A 76 14.91 -2.66 -17.80
CA PRO A 76 13.52 -2.31 -17.96
C PRO A 76 12.61 -3.48 -17.57
N THR A 77 11.50 -3.18 -16.88
CA THR A 77 10.48 -4.18 -16.54
C THR A 77 9.16 -3.91 -17.24
N ARG A 78 8.34 -4.95 -17.32
CA ARG A 78 6.95 -4.89 -17.78
C ARG A 78 6.04 -5.48 -16.71
N VAL A 79 5.00 -4.74 -16.36
CA VAL A 79 3.97 -5.14 -15.41
C VAL A 79 2.74 -5.57 -16.18
N PHE A 80 2.32 -6.82 -16.01
CA PHE A 80 1.11 -7.33 -16.63
C PHE A 80 -0.14 -6.76 -15.94
N ALA A 81 -1.16 -6.38 -16.72
CA ALA A 81 -2.42 -5.87 -16.19
C ALA A 81 -3.64 -6.25 -17.04
N TYR A 82 -4.78 -6.35 -16.36
CA TYR A 82 -6.10 -6.25 -16.96
C TYR A 82 -6.72 -4.90 -16.65
N ALA A 83 -7.30 -4.24 -17.64
CA ALA A 83 -8.12 -3.06 -17.41
C ALA A 83 -9.46 -3.19 -18.16
N GLY A 84 -10.47 -2.53 -17.63
CA GLY A 84 -11.79 -2.51 -18.22
C GLY A 84 -12.58 -1.27 -17.81
N PHE A 85 -13.64 -1.01 -18.58
CA PHE A 85 -14.52 0.12 -18.40
C PHE A 85 -15.97 -0.36 -18.25
N PRO A 86 -16.81 0.34 -17.52
CA PRO A 86 -18.21 0.00 -17.41
C PRO A 86 -18.88 0.10 -18.78
N PRO A 87 -19.88 -0.76 -19.08
CA PRO A 87 -20.67 -0.61 -20.29
C PRO A 87 -21.38 0.76 -20.26
N ARG A 88 -21.32 1.48 -21.37
CA ARG A 88 -22.02 2.76 -21.51
C ARG A 88 -23.49 2.53 -21.87
N LYS A 89 -24.36 3.32 -21.25
CA LYS A 89 -25.76 3.39 -21.63
C LYS A 89 -25.95 4.43 -22.74
N ASP A 90 -27.03 4.27 -23.52
CA ASP A 90 -27.39 5.25 -24.52
C ASP A 90 -27.53 6.65 -23.89
N GLY A 91 -26.96 7.66 -24.54
CA GLY A 91 -26.95 9.05 -24.03
C GLY A 91 -25.86 9.38 -22.99
N GLU A 92 -24.99 8.46 -22.63
CA GLU A 92 -23.87 8.70 -21.68
C GLU A 92 -22.53 8.94 -22.40
N SER A 93 -22.56 9.19 -23.70
CA SER A 93 -21.35 9.56 -24.45
C SER A 93 -20.68 10.78 -23.83
N GLY A 94 -19.36 10.69 -23.56
CA GLY A 94 -18.57 11.78 -22.98
C GLY A 94 -18.59 11.90 -21.46
N LYS A 95 -19.45 11.18 -20.73
CA LYS A 95 -19.38 11.16 -19.26
C LYS A 95 -18.15 10.39 -18.80
N LYS A 96 -17.37 11.00 -17.90
CA LYS A 96 -16.25 10.34 -17.24
C LYS A 96 -16.75 9.49 -16.07
N VAL A 97 -16.10 8.35 -15.86
CA VAL A 97 -16.43 7.41 -14.78
C VAL A 97 -15.34 7.41 -13.70
N PRO A 98 -15.69 7.12 -12.43
CA PRO A 98 -14.68 6.88 -11.40
C PRO A 98 -13.89 5.61 -11.72
N ALA A 99 -12.71 5.47 -11.12
CA ALA A 99 -11.85 4.32 -11.37
C ALA A 99 -11.25 3.73 -10.09
N MET A 100 -10.85 2.45 -10.17
CA MET A 100 -10.21 1.74 -9.08
C MET A 100 -8.94 1.02 -9.53
N VAL A 101 -7.88 1.17 -8.74
CA VAL A 101 -6.66 0.37 -8.84
C VAL A 101 -6.79 -0.81 -7.86
N LEU A 102 -6.60 -2.04 -8.35
CA LEU A 102 -6.90 -3.28 -7.64
C LEU A 102 -5.63 -4.08 -7.36
N ILE A 103 -5.24 -4.19 -6.10
CA ILE A 103 -3.99 -4.80 -5.66
C ILE A 103 -4.25 -6.21 -5.12
N HIS A 104 -3.67 -7.24 -5.75
CA HIS A 104 -3.79 -8.61 -5.30
C HIS A 104 -3.01 -8.89 -4.01
N GLY A 105 -3.41 -9.91 -3.26
CA GLY A 105 -2.70 -10.42 -2.09
C GLY A 105 -1.58 -11.40 -2.45
N GLY A 106 -0.93 -11.95 -1.44
CA GLY A 106 0.09 -12.97 -1.61
C GLY A 106 -0.44 -14.17 -2.42
N GLY A 107 0.37 -14.67 -3.33
CA GLY A 107 -0.02 -15.75 -4.25
C GLY A 107 -0.95 -15.35 -5.38
N GLY A 108 -1.41 -14.11 -5.41
CA GLY A 108 -2.27 -13.59 -6.45
C GLY A 108 -1.55 -13.21 -7.73
N SER A 109 -2.30 -12.67 -8.67
CA SER A 109 -1.85 -12.09 -9.93
C SER A 109 -2.85 -11.02 -10.35
N ALA A 110 -2.79 -10.49 -11.55
CA ALA A 110 -3.85 -9.69 -12.13
C ALA A 110 -5.11 -10.56 -12.31
N PHE A 111 -6.23 -10.15 -11.68
CA PHE A 111 -7.50 -10.88 -11.79
C PHE A 111 -8.51 -10.11 -12.64
N ASP A 112 -8.80 -10.61 -13.83
CA ASP A 112 -9.82 -10.07 -14.74
C ASP A 112 -11.20 -9.97 -14.10
N ARG A 113 -11.57 -10.96 -13.28
CA ARG A 113 -12.85 -11.00 -12.55
C ARG A 113 -13.05 -9.82 -11.62
N TRP A 114 -11.98 -9.30 -11.01
CA TRP A 114 -12.07 -8.11 -10.14
C TRP A 114 -12.38 -6.87 -10.97
N VAL A 115 -11.71 -6.71 -12.10
CA VAL A 115 -11.99 -5.63 -13.04
C VAL A 115 -13.46 -5.64 -13.46
N LYS A 116 -13.98 -6.83 -13.85
CA LYS A 116 -15.39 -7.01 -14.24
C LYS A 116 -16.38 -6.65 -13.14
N VAL A 117 -16.08 -6.99 -11.88
CA VAL A 117 -16.91 -6.63 -10.71
C VAL A 117 -16.99 -5.10 -10.56
N TRP A 118 -15.89 -4.38 -10.71
CA TRP A 118 -15.91 -2.92 -10.64
C TRP A 118 -16.59 -2.29 -11.86
N ASN A 119 -16.37 -2.85 -13.05
CA ASN A 119 -17.06 -2.38 -14.27
C ASN A 119 -18.58 -2.54 -14.14
N SER A 120 -19.09 -3.64 -13.60
CA SER A 120 -20.52 -3.84 -13.38
C SER A 120 -21.15 -2.83 -12.39
N ARG A 121 -20.31 -2.18 -11.59
CA ARG A 121 -20.70 -1.13 -10.62
C ARG A 121 -20.49 0.30 -11.13
N GLY A 122 -20.12 0.46 -12.40
CA GLY A 122 -19.95 1.76 -13.04
C GLY A 122 -18.55 2.39 -12.87
N TYR A 123 -17.56 1.60 -12.48
CA TYR A 123 -16.17 2.06 -12.34
C TYR A 123 -15.30 1.50 -13.47
N ALA A 124 -14.40 2.30 -14.02
CA ALA A 124 -13.22 1.76 -14.69
C ALA A 124 -12.32 1.08 -13.64
N ALA A 125 -11.57 0.07 -14.04
CA ALA A 125 -10.66 -0.58 -13.11
C ALA A 125 -9.43 -1.13 -13.81
N ILE A 126 -8.31 -1.21 -13.05
CA ILE A 126 -7.08 -1.89 -13.45
C ILE A 126 -6.65 -2.83 -12.34
N ALA A 127 -6.34 -4.07 -12.67
CA ALA A 127 -5.70 -5.07 -11.80
C ALA A 127 -4.36 -5.45 -12.43
N MET A 128 -3.27 -5.35 -11.66
CA MET A 128 -1.92 -5.64 -12.14
C MET A 128 -1.31 -6.81 -11.37
N ASP A 129 -0.34 -7.49 -11.99
CA ASP A 129 0.55 -8.43 -11.33
C ASP A 129 1.71 -7.67 -10.69
N LEU A 130 2.00 -7.97 -9.43
CA LEU A 130 3.07 -7.31 -8.66
C LEU A 130 4.24 -8.24 -8.32
N CYS A 131 4.27 -9.43 -8.93
CA CYS A 131 5.30 -10.44 -8.70
C CYS A 131 6.10 -10.77 -9.98
N GLY A 132 5.96 -9.97 -11.03
CA GLY A 132 6.64 -10.16 -12.31
C GLY A 132 6.15 -11.39 -13.07
N CYS A 133 4.88 -11.75 -12.92
CA CYS A 133 4.25 -12.91 -13.54
C CYS A 133 3.15 -12.50 -14.53
N VAL A 134 2.62 -13.48 -15.23
CA VAL A 134 1.40 -13.40 -16.02
C VAL A 134 0.38 -14.42 -15.49
N PRO A 135 -0.94 -14.24 -15.70
CA PRO A 135 -1.99 -15.10 -15.13
C PRO A 135 -2.11 -16.45 -15.84
N VAL A 136 -0.99 -17.11 -16.06
CA VAL A 136 -0.90 -18.46 -16.64
C VAL A 136 -0.34 -19.39 -15.57
N GLY A 137 -1.10 -20.44 -15.21
CA GLY A 137 -0.73 -21.37 -14.15
C GLY A 137 -1.83 -21.51 -13.11
N THR A 138 -1.46 -21.70 -11.86
CA THR A 138 -2.38 -21.85 -10.73
C THR A 138 -2.09 -20.82 -9.64
N TYR A 139 -3.03 -20.59 -8.74
CA TYR A 139 -2.83 -19.69 -7.60
C TYR A 139 -1.54 -20.04 -6.86
N GLY A 140 -0.68 -19.03 -6.70
CA GLY A 140 0.60 -19.20 -6.06
C GLY A 140 1.72 -19.76 -6.95
N ASN A 141 1.42 -20.19 -8.16
CA ASN A 141 2.39 -20.73 -9.12
C ASN A 141 2.13 -20.20 -10.53
N TRP A 142 2.30 -18.89 -10.69
CA TRP A 142 2.11 -18.18 -11.94
C TRP A 142 3.38 -18.19 -12.80
N LYS A 143 3.19 -18.20 -14.09
CA LYS A 143 4.30 -18.15 -15.05
C LYS A 143 5.05 -16.81 -14.95
N ARG A 144 6.36 -16.86 -14.74
CA ARG A 144 7.22 -15.68 -14.78
C ARG A 144 7.25 -15.07 -16.18
N HIS A 145 7.20 -13.74 -16.23
CA HIS A 145 7.51 -12.98 -17.44
C HIS A 145 9.02 -12.69 -17.49
N GLU A 146 9.62 -12.75 -18.67
CA GLU A 146 11.07 -12.54 -18.84
C GLU A 146 11.55 -11.14 -18.41
N GLN A 147 10.69 -10.13 -18.61
CA GLN A 147 10.92 -8.75 -18.16
C GLN A 147 10.16 -8.43 -16.85
N GLY A 148 9.83 -9.44 -16.07
CA GLY A 148 9.14 -9.24 -14.78
C GLY A 148 10.06 -8.69 -13.70
N GLY A 149 9.51 -7.84 -12.82
CA GLY A 149 10.17 -7.36 -11.60
C GLY A 149 10.41 -8.49 -10.58
N PRO A 150 10.78 -8.19 -9.34
CA PRO A 150 11.08 -9.20 -8.32
C PRO A 150 9.86 -10.03 -7.93
N MET A 151 10.11 -11.21 -7.37
CA MET A 151 9.09 -12.02 -6.71
C MET A 151 8.70 -11.38 -5.37
N GLY A 152 7.42 -11.41 -5.04
CA GLY A 152 6.88 -10.76 -3.84
C GLY A 152 6.56 -11.69 -2.67
N TRP A 153 6.94 -12.96 -2.74
CA TRP A 153 6.52 -13.97 -1.77
C TRP A 153 6.98 -13.72 -0.34
N ASP A 154 8.14 -13.12 -0.17
CA ASP A 154 8.72 -12.82 1.13
C ASP A 154 8.60 -11.35 1.52
N ALA A 155 7.78 -10.59 0.81
CA ALA A 155 7.53 -9.17 1.09
C ALA A 155 8.80 -8.35 1.37
N SER A 156 9.85 -8.58 0.60
CA SER A 156 11.18 -7.98 0.75
C SER A 156 12.00 -8.46 1.96
N PHE A 157 11.55 -9.43 2.76
CA PHE A 157 12.32 -9.92 3.90
C PHE A 157 13.72 -10.43 3.52
N GLY A 158 13.81 -11.18 2.42
CA GLY A 158 15.09 -11.68 1.88
C GLY A 158 15.84 -10.69 0.99
N GLN A 159 15.33 -9.47 0.80
CA GLN A 159 15.86 -8.50 -0.17
C GLN A 159 16.50 -7.26 0.49
N LEU A 160 16.59 -7.22 1.81
CA LEU A 160 17.11 -6.04 2.54
C LEU A 160 18.58 -5.72 2.25
N GLY A 161 19.34 -6.66 1.70
CA GLY A 161 20.69 -6.45 1.23
C GLY A 161 20.78 -5.90 -0.19
N ASP A 162 19.67 -5.91 -0.95
CA ASP A 162 19.60 -5.32 -2.30
C ASP A 162 19.39 -3.80 -2.20
N PRO A 163 19.73 -3.03 -3.27
CA PRO A 163 19.31 -1.65 -3.39
C PRO A 163 17.80 -1.50 -3.15
N VAL A 164 17.38 -0.41 -2.51
CA VAL A 164 15.96 -0.18 -2.13
C VAL A 164 15.05 -0.26 -3.35
N GLU A 165 15.49 0.30 -4.47
CA GLU A 165 14.79 0.30 -5.75
C GLU A 165 14.60 -1.10 -6.36
N ASP A 166 15.42 -2.06 -5.97
CA ASP A 166 15.34 -3.45 -6.42
C ASP A 166 14.49 -4.33 -5.48
N GLN A 167 14.06 -3.82 -4.32
CA GLN A 167 13.23 -4.56 -3.39
C GLN A 167 11.76 -4.60 -3.84
N TRP A 168 11.10 -5.73 -3.59
CA TRP A 168 9.71 -5.96 -4.04
C TRP A 168 8.74 -4.86 -3.60
N THR A 169 8.82 -4.40 -2.35
CA THR A 169 7.89 -3.38 -1.84
C THR A 169 8.01 -2.06 -2.59
N PHE A 170 9.24 -1.65 -2.95
CA PHE A 170 9.46 -0.49 -3.81
C PHE A 170 8.87 -0.70 -5.21
N GLN A 171 9.20 -1.83 -5.83
CA GLN A 171 8.77 -2.19 -7.18
C GLN A 171 7.24 -2.27 -7.27
N ALA A 172 6.59 -2.95 -6.32
CA ALA A 172 5.14 -3.10 -6.27
C ALA A 172 4.44 -1.77 -6.02
N THR A 173 4.91 -0.95 -5.07
CA THR A 173 4.36 0.38 -4.80
C THR A 173 4.46 1.27 -6.03
N SER A 174 5.62 1.30 -6.68
CA SER A 174 5.85 2.08 -7.91
C SER A 174 4.94 1.61 -9.06
N ALA A 175 4.77 0.29 -9.23
CA ALA A 175 3.87 -0.28 -10.23
C ALA A 175 2.40 0.14 -10.01
N VAL A 176 1.93 0.19 -8.75
CA VAL A 176 0.58 0.68 -8.39
C VAL A 176 0.43 2.17 -8.74
N MET A 177 1.44 2.98 -8.47
CA MET A 177 1.42 4.41 -8.81
C MET A 177 1.42 4.66 -10.32
N LEU A 178 2.15 3.85 -11.09
CA LEU A 178 2.12 3.87 -12.56
C LEU A 178 0.76 3.43 -13.11
N ALA A 179 0.10 2.44 -12.48
CA ALA A 179 -1.26 2.03 -12.84
C ALA A 179 -2.27 3.17 -12.63
N HIS A 180 -2.13 3.97 -11.54
CA HIS A 180 -2.89 5.19 -11.35
C HIS A 180 -2.66 6.18 -12.50
N SER A 181 -1.40 6.43 -12.86
CA SER A 181 -1.02 7.36 -13.92
C SER A 181 -1.57 6.91 -15.28
N LEU A 182 -1.58 5.59 -15.53
CA LEU A 182 -2.18 5.02 -16.72
C LEU A 182 -3.70 5.18 -16.73
N LEU A 183 -4.42 4.83 -15.64
CA LEU A 183 -5.88 5.05 -15.57
C LEU A 183 -6.25 6.50 -15.78
N ARG A 184 -5.50 7.41 -15.18
CA ARG A 184 -5.71 8.86 -15.32
C ARG A 184 -5.57 9.36 -16.76
N SER A 185 -4.81 8.68 -17.61
CA SER A 185 -4.59 9.07 -19.00
C SER A 185 -5.76 8.73 -19.93
N TYR A 186 -6.66 7.83 -19.50
CA TYR A 186 -7.82 7.48 -20.32
C TYR A 186 -8.87 8.60 -20.30
N PRO A 187 -9.35 9.05 -21.47
CA PRO A 187 -10.32 10.15 -21.57
C PRO A 187 -11.66 9.82 -20.88
N GLU A 188 -11.98 8.54 -20.74
CA GLU A 188 -13.19 8.06 -20.07
C GLU A 188 -13.12 8.12 -18.54
N VAL A 189 -11.93 8.24 -17.96
CA VAL A 189 -11.72 8.22 -16.52
C VAL A 189 -11.79 9.63 -15.94
N ASP A 190 -12.50 9.79 -14.85
CA ASP A 190 -12.44 10.97 -14.02
C ASP A 190 -11.18 10.94 -13.15
N ALA A 191 -10.20 11.73 -13.53
CA ALA A 191 -8.90 11.81 -12.86
C ALA A 191 -8.99 12.22 -11.38
N ASP A 192 -10.08 12.86 -10.98
CA ASP A 192 -10.33 13.29 -9.61
C ASP A 192 -11.16 12.30 -8.79
N ARG A 193 -11.45 11.11 -9.35
CA ARG A 193 -12.21 10.04 -8.70
C ARG A 193 -11.54 8.68 -8.89
N ILE A 194 -10.23 8.59 -8.65
CA ILE A 194 -9.48 7.32 -8.69
C ILE A 194 -9.19 6.87 -7.27
N GLY A 195 -9.66 5.67 -6.91
CA GLY A 195 -9.38 5.01 -5.64
C GLY A 195 -8.43 3.84 -5.79
N VAL A 196 -7.95 3.33 -4.65
CA VAL A 196 -7.11 2.13 -4.56
C VAL A 196 -7.66 1.17 -3.51
N THR A 197 -7.65 -0.12 -3.81
CA THR A 197 -8.01 -1.17 -2.85
C THR A 197 -7.17 -2.42 -3.09
N GLY A 198 -6.90 -3.15 -2.04
CA GLY A 198 -6.17 -4.40 -2.13
C GLY A 198 -6.46 -5.29 -0.92
N ILE A 199 -6.20 -6.57 -1.05
CA ILE A 199 -6.45 -7.58 -0.01
C ILE A 199 -5.14 -8.17 0.51
N SER A 200 -5.07 -8.46 1.82
CA SER A 200 -3.90 -9.11 2.46
C SER A 200 -2.61 -8.31 2.17
N TRP A 201 -1.59 -8.88 1.54
CA TRP A 201 -0.42 -8.12 1.08
C TRP A 201 -0.80 -6.95 0.14
N GLY A 202 -1.91 -7.05 -0.59
CA GLY A 202 -2.46 -5.93 -1.35
C GLY A 202 -3.07 -4.86 -0.44
N GLY A 203 -3.66 -5.22 0.68
CA GLY A 203 -4.10 -4.30 1.74
C GLY A 203 -2.93 -3.59 2.40
N TYR A 204 -1.85 -4.33 2.71
CA TYR A 204 -0.58 -3.79 3.15
C TYR A 204 -0.03 -2.74 2.16
N LEU A 205 0.08 -3.09 0.86
CA LEU A 205 0.52 -2.16 -0.19
C LEU A 205 -0.43 -0.96 -0.33
N THR A 206 -1.74 -1.15 -0.15
CA THR A 206 -2.72 -0.05 -0.16
C THR A 206 -2.39 0.98 0.93
N CYS A 207 -1.99 0.54 2.14
CA CYS A 207 -1.56 1.41 3.21
C CYS A 207 -0.26 2.18 2.87
N VAL A 208 0.73 1.49 2.29
CA VAL A 208 1.99 2.12 1.86
C VAL A 208 1.70 3.18 0.78
N VAL A 209 0.96 2.80 -0.27
CA VAL A 209 0.59 3.69 -1.38
C VAL A 209 -0.19 4.91 -0.89
N ALA A 210 -1.13 4.74 0.04
CA ALA A 210 -1.90 5.86 0.59
C ALA A 210 -1.00 6.91 1.26
N GLY A 211 0.07 6.51 1.89
CA GLY A 211 1.05 7.44 2.49
C GLY A 211 2.01 8.06 1.49
N VAL A 212 2.23 7.44 0.33
CA VAL A 212 3.18 7.92 -0.70
C VAL A 212 2.48 8.77 -1.75
N ASP A 213 1.36 8.31 -2.31
CA ASP A 213 0.70 8.90 -3.47
C ASP A 213 -0.63 9.61 -3.12
N SER A 214 -0.56 10.92 -2.90
CA SER A 214 -1.72 11.74 -2.56
C SER A 214 -2.70 11.98 -3.70
N ARG A 215 -2.46 11.47 -4.91
CA ARG A 215 -3.36 11.60 -6.06
C ARG A 215 -4.59 10.71 -5.93
N PHE A 216 -4.51 9.61 -5.17
CA PHE A 216 -5.67 8.79 -4.88
C PHE A 216 -6.70 9.55 -4.05
N LYS A 217 -7.99 9.33 -4.32
CA LYS A 217 -9.11 10.01 -3.66
C LYS A 217 -9.83 9.14 -2.63
N LEU A 218 -9.50 7.85 -2.58
CA LEU A 218 -9.96 6.88 -1.60
C LEU A 218 -8.92 5.75 -1.54
N ALA A 219 -8.61 5.28 -0.35
CA ALA A 219 -7.88 4.04 -0.16
C ALA A 219 -8.71 3.08 0.70
N ALA A 220 -8.79 1.81 0.28
CA ALA A 220 -9.57 0.80 0.99
C ALA A 220 -8.70 -0.45 1.25
N PRO A 221 -7.85 -0.44 2.30
CA PRO A 221 -7.10 -1.64 2.70
C PRO A 221 -8.06 -2.68 3.27
N VAL A 222 -8.02 -3.89 2.71
CA VAL A 222 -8.79 -5.03 3.16
C VAL A 222 -7.85 -6.03 3.81
N TYR A 223 -8.04 -6.28 5.11
CA TYR A 223 -7.15 -7.09 5.98
C TYR A 223 -5.66 -6.89 5.65
N GLY A 224 -5.22 -5.62 5.73
CA GLY A 224 -3.84 -5.17 5.64
C GLY A 224 -3.63 -3.99 6.57
N CYS A 225 -2.50 -3.94 7.29
CA CYS A 225 -2.19 -2.89 8.25
C CYS A 225 -0.68 -2.80 8.49
N GLY A 226 -0.25 -1.85 9.31
CA GLY A 226 1.10 -1.75 9.86
C GLY A 226 1.24 -2.42 11.23
N PHE A 227 2.31 -2.06 11.93
CA PHE A 227 2.71 -2.64 13.22
C PHE A 227 2.94 -4.15 13.16
N LEU A 228 3.47 -4.63 12.02
CA LEU A 228 3.64 -6.07 11.78
C LEU A 228 4.69 -6.70 12.70
N GLY A 229 5.63 -5.93 13.20
CA GLY A 229 6.61 -6.37 14.19
C GLY A 229 6.07 -6.49 15.61
N GLU A 230 4.88 -5.96 15.91
CA GLU A 230 4.27 -6.07 17.23
C GLU A 230 3.31 -7.25 17.33
N ASN A 231 2.44 -7.42 16.35
CA ASN A 231 1.54 -8.57 16.24
C ASN A 231 1.15 -8.81 14.77
N SER A 232 1.54 -9.97 14.24
CA SER A 232 1.17 -10.43 12.90
C SER A 232 1.55 -11.88 12.68
N ALA A 233 1.09 -12.49 11.60
CA ALA A 233 1.53 -13.83 11.19
C ALA A 233 3.03 -13.89 10.80
N TRP A 234 3.70 -12.75 10.65
CA TRP A 234 5.11 -12.67 10.23
C TRP A 234 6.09 -12.53 11.39
N LEU A 235 5.63 -12.53 12.66
CA LEU A 235 6.53 -12.52 13.82
C LEU A 235 7.63 -13.59 13.75
N PRO A 236 7.35 -14.85 13.35
CA PRO A 236 8.41 -15.84 13.18
C PRO A 236 9.45 -15.50 12.11
N ALA A 237 9.03 -14.77 11.04
CA ALA A 237 9.96 -14.29 10.03
C ALA A 237 10.87 -13.17 10.58
N PHE A 238 10.32 -12.23 11.33
CA PHE A 238 11.09 -11.19 12.02
C PHE A 238 12.06 -11.77 13.05
N GLU A 239 11.64 -12.75 13.82
CA GLU A 239 12.50 -13.45 14.77
C GLU A 239 13.68 -14.13 14.05
N LYS A 240 13.42 -14.83 12.95
CA LYS A 240 14.46 -15.47 12.12
C LYS A 240 15.45 -14.48 11.52
N MET A 241 14.98 -13.28 11.15
CA MET A 241 15.83 -12.20 10.61
C MET A 241 16.76 -11.60 11.69
N GLY A 242 16.39 -11.70 12.94
CA GLY A 242 17.08 -11.06 14.06
C GLY A 242 16.79 -9.55 14.16
N PRO A 243 17.18 -8.92 15.28
CA PRO A 243 16.75 -7.56 15.64
C PRO A 243 17.19 -6.48 14.64
N ASP A 244 18.38 -6.59 14.07
CA ASP A 244 18.92 -5.58 13.17
C ASP A 244 18.18 -5.56 11.84
N GLN A 245 18.01 -6.75 11.22
CA GLN A 245 17.34 -6.87 9.92
C GLN A 245 15.83 -6.63 10.04
N SER A 246 15.17 -7.18 11.08
CA SER A 246 13.75 -6.91 11.33
C SER A 246 13.50 -5.43 11.60
N GLY A 247 14.35 -4.79 12.43
CA GLY A 247 14.28 -3.35 12.67
C GLY A 247 14.49 -2.53 11.40
N LEU A 248 15.39 -2.94 10.50
CA LEU A 248 15.60 -2.30 9.21
C LEU A 248 14.35 -2.41 8.33
N TRP A 249 13.78 -3.63 8.20
CA TRP A 249 12.56 -3.86 7.42
C TRP A 249 11.38 -3.01 7.95
N LEU A 250 11.16 -3.01 9.26
CA LEU A 250 10.07 -2.24 9.89
C LEU A 250 10.21 -0.73 9.63
N ARG A 251 11.41 -0.19 9.71
CA ARG A 251 11.65 1.22 9.37
C ARG A 251 11.52 1.54 7.88
N GLN A 252 11.76 0.55 7.03
CA GLN A 252 11.68 0.76 5.57
C GLN A 252 10.28 0.53 5.01
N TRP A 253 9.58 -0.51 5.47
CA TRP A 253 8.44 -1.06 4.76
C TRP A 253 7.18 -1.26 5.59
N ASP A 254 7.23 -1.12 6.93
CA ASP A 254 6.00 -1.23 7.70
C ASP A 254 5.03 -0.09 7.34
N PRO A 255 3.76 -0.38 7.05
CA PRO A 255 2.76 0.64 6.71
C PRO A 255 2.61 1.75 7.76
N SER A 256 2.91 1.50 9.05
CA SER A 256 2.86 2.51 10.10
C SER A 256 3.80 3.70 9.84
N VAL A 257 4.86 3.48 9.03
CA VAL A 257 5.80 4.54 8.61
C VAL A 257 5.16 5.47 7.58
N TYR A 258 4.24 4.98 6.75
CA TYR A 258 3.65 5.72 5.63
C TYR A 258 2.28 6.32 5.94
N LEU A 259 1.45 5.61 6.69
CA LEU A 259 0.05 5.96 6.98
C LEU A 259 -0.15 7.38 7.53
N PRO A 260 0.72 7.95 8.39
CA PRO A 260 0.56 9.34 8.86
C PRO A 260 0.59 10.38 7.73
N GLN A 261 1.07 10.04 6.54
CA GLN A 261 1.10 10.93 5.37
C GLN A 261 -0.11 10.77 4.45
N ALA A 262 -1.01 9.83 4.71
CA ALA A 262 -2.21 9.65 3.91
C ALA A 262 -3.09 10.92 3.94
N LYS A 263 -3.53 11.37 2.75
CA LYS A 263 -4.32 12.61 2.61
C LYS A 263 -5.75 12.36 2.13
N MET A 264 -6.06 11.12 1.75
CA MET A 264 -7.37 10.71 1.30
C MET A 264 -8.14 10.00 2.43
N PRO A 265 -9.48 9.95 2.37
CA PRO A 265 -10.26 9.06 3.22
C PRO A 265 -9.82 7.60 3.07
N LEU A 266 -9.78 6.86 4.19
CA LEU A 266 -9.51 5.43 4.20
C LEU A 266 -10.75 4.66 4.68
N LEU A 267 -11.16 3.65 3.90
CA LEU A 267 -12.17 2.67 4.29
C LEU A 267 -11.47 1.40 4.76
N TRP A 268 -11.45 1.16 6.06
CA TRP A 268 -10.80 0.02 6.67
C TRP A 268 -11.73 -1.19 6.75
N VAL A 269 -11.29 -2.34 6.21
CA VAL A 269 -12.05 -3.59 6.23
C VAL A 269 -11.19 -4.70 6.81
N ASN A 270 -11.66 -5.36 7.88
CA ASN A 270 -10.98 -6.51 8.46
C ASN A 270 -11.97 -7.50 9.08
N GLY A 271 -11.55 -8.76 9.26
CA GLY A 271 -12.26 -9.75 10.06
C GLY A 271 -11.83 -9.71 11.53
N THR A 272 -12.76 -9.90 12.44
CA THR A 272 -12.45 -9.90 13.88
C THR A 272 -11.56 -11.05 14.32
N ASN A 273 -11.42 -12.08 13.50
CA ASN A 273 -10.61 -13.28 13.70
C ASN A 273 -9.47 -13.40 12.67
N ASP A 274 -9.04 -12.29 12.08
CA ASP A 274 -7.91 -12.31 11.15
C ASP A 274 -6.63 -12.70 11.89
N PHE A 275 -5.99 -13.79 11.44
CA PHE A 275 -4.78 -14.31 12.07
C PHE A 275 -3.52 -13.63 11.53
N ALA A 276 -3.58 -13.07 10.32
CA ALA A 276 -2.44 -12.48 9.64
C ALA A 276 -2.25 -11.00 9.99
N TYR A 277 -3.36 -10.27 10.05
CA TYR A 277 -3.43 -8.86 10.43
C TYR A 277 -4.37 -8.68 11.64
N PRO A 278 -3.92 -9.03 12.85
CA PRO A 278 -4.76 -9.00 14.05
C PRO A 278 -5.34 -7.62 14.35
N MET A 279 -6.47 -7.62 15.07
CA MET A 279 -7.26 -6.41 15.31
C MET A 279 -6.52 -5.31 16.09
N ASP A 280 -5.57 -5.67 16.95
CA ASP A 280 -4.75 -4.71 17.71
C ASP A 280 -3.80 -3.91 16.81
N SER A 281 -3.05 -4.58 15.92
CA SER A 281 -2.19 -3.93 14.92
C SER A 281 -3.02 -3.12 13.91
N TRP A 282 -4.17 -3.67 13.49
CA TRP A 282 -5.11 -2.98 12.62
C TRP A 282 -5.70 -1.72 13.29
N GLN A 283 -6.10 -1.79 14.58
CA GLN A 283 -6.62 -0.65 15.33
C GLN A 283 -5.58 0.45 15.54
N LYS A 284 -4.33 0.11 15.74
CA LYS A 284 -3.25 1.10 15.78
C LYS A 284 -3.09 1.78 14.43
N SER A 285 -3.16 1.02 13.35
CA SER A 285 -2.96 1.52 11.98
C SER A 285 -4.03 2.52 11.56
N TYR A 286 -5.32 2.24 11.82
CA TYR A 286 -6.38 3.16 11.36
C TYR A 286 -6.43 4.50 12.12
N ARG A 287 -5.67 4.62 13.21
CA ARG A 287 -5.56 5.86 14.00
C ARG A 287 -4.41 6.78 13.55
N LEU A 288 -3.60 6.34 12.59
CA LEU A 288 -2.45 7.09 12.13
C LEU A 288 -2.77 8.20 11.11
N PRO A 289 -3.71 7.99 10.16
CA PRO A 289 -4.11 9.02 9.20
C PRO A 289 -4.82 10.20 9.82
#